data_f1c50c29bba741cbdb6af0b067d9b81e
#
_entry.id   f1c50c29bba741cbdb6af0b067d9b81e
#
_cell.length_a   1.000
_cell.length_b   1.000
_cell.length_c   1.000
_cell.angle_alpha   90.00
_cell.angle_beta   90.00
_cell.angle_gamma   90.00
#
_symmetry.space_group_name_H-M   'P 1'
#
loop_
_entity.id
_entity.type
_entity.pdbx_description
1 polymer ?
#
loop_
_entity_poly.entity_id
_entity_poly.type
_entity_poly.pdbx_seq_one_letter_code
_entity_poly.pdbx_strand_id
1 'polypeptide(L)'
;MLEVDIRVARRMFDVAASFTVADGERLALFGPSGSGKTTILEAVAGLVPVAEGRIALGGRDLTVAGAARRGSSQLPVRARQVVLLRQDPGLFPHLSVWENLTYPVGRPDDREVGRLVEILRLEGLLAASPRLISGGQAQRVALGRALASRYRALLLDEPYTGLDAPLRRELTELVAARVRAHPVPAVLVAHELEEAQAWADRMGVLDQGRLLQVGAPSDVVRRPATPRVAELVGYRGLVPVTAGGRPMLAAVHPERVRLGARPERGPVVQGRVAALRPAGAGWAVDVDVDPGRPPGGLTFRMSDAPPGPGTEVALTLLDPPLFERARAHGEVGP
;
A
#
# COMPACT_ATOMS: atom_id res chain seq x y z
N MET A 1 -2.82 19.02 -9.05
CA MET A 1 -2.32 17.70 -9.52
C MET A 1 -0.85 17.57 -9.19
N LEU A 2 -0.41 16.42 -8.67
CA LEU A 2 0.99 16.00 -8.48
C LEU A 2 1.37 15.05 -9.62
N GLU A 3 2.49 15.32 -10.27
CA GLU A 3 3.06 14.49 -11.34
C GLU A 3 4.44 14.00 -10.89
N VAL A 4 4.65 12.70 -10.96
CA VAL A 4 5.90 12.03 -10.56
C VAL A 4 6.32 11.08 -11.68
N ASP A 5 7.50 11.31 -12.22
CA ASP A 5 8.15 10.44 -13.19
C ASP A 5 9.65 10.50 -12.90
N ILE A 6 10.15 9.56 -12.10
CA ILE A 6 11.49 9.63 -11.50
C ILE A 6 12.21 8.29 -11.46
N ARG A 7 13.54 8.39 -11.46
CA ARG A 7 14.47 7.36 -11.04
C ARG A 7 15.36 7.90 -9.92
N VAL A 8 15.38 7.21 -8.80
CA VAL A 8 16.21 7.51 -7.63
C VAL A 8 17.23 6.38 -7.46
N ALA A 9 18.50 6.72 -7.55
CA ALA A 9 19.56 5.73 -7.34
C ALA A 9 19.66 5.32 -5.87
N ARG A 10 19.71 4.01 -5.61
CA ARG A 10 19.89 3.42 -4.28
C ARG A 10 20.95 2.30 -4.35
N ARG A 11 21.51 1.92 -3.21
CA ARG A 11 22.60 0.95 -3.16
C ARG A 11 22.22 -0.45 -3.66
N MET A 12 20.99 -0.91 -3.38
CA MET A 12 20.56 -2.27 -3.73
C MET A 12 19.87 -2.32 -5.09
N PHE A 13 19.02 -1.34 -5.39
CA PHE A 13 18.30 -1.20 -6.66
C PHE A 13 17.81 0.23 -6.83
N ASP A 14 17.63 0.66 -8.05
CA ASP A 14 17.05 1.96 -8.36
C ASP A 14 15.54 1.92 -8.10
N VAL A 15 15.01 3.02 -7.56
CA VAL A 15 13.58 3.21 -7.40
C VAL A 15 13.07 4.03 -8.58
N ALA A 16 12.19 3.43 -9.39
CA ALA A 16 11.56 4.06 -10.54
C ALA A 16 10.05 4.08 -10.38
N ALA A 17 9.44 5.24 -10.49
CA ALA A 17 8.00 5.40 -10.38
C ALA A 17 7.47 6.49 -11.33
N SER A 18 6.38 6.17 -12.02
CA SER A 18 5.66 7.10 -12.89
C SER A 18 4.17 7.03 -12.54
N PHE A 19 3.62 8.14 -12.01
CA PHE A 19 2.20 8.26 -11.67
C PHE A 19 1.79 9.73 -11.55
N THR A 20 0.48 9.94 -11.55
CA THR A 20 -0.14 11.24 -11.26
C THR A 20 -1.14 11.10 -10.13
N VAL A 21 -1.36 12.17 -9.37
CA VAL A 21 -2.41 12.27 -8.34
C VAL A 21 -3.14 13.60 -8.54
N ALA A 22 -4.44 13.54 -8.79
CA ALA A 22 -5.25 14.74 -8.98
C ALA A 22 -5.47 15.48 -7.65
N ASP A 23 -5.91 16.73 -7.73
CA ASP A 23 -6.32 17.47 -6.53
C ASP A 23 -7.56 16.82 -5.93
N GLY A 24 -7.52 16.50 -4.64
CA GLY A 24 -8.53 15.75 -3.92
C GLY A 24 -8.44 14.23 -4.08
N GLU A 25 -7.57 13.71 -4.94
CA GLU A 25 -7.32 12.28 -5.11
C GLU A 25 -6.37 11.75 -4.02
N ARG A 26 -6.63 10.52 -3.60
CA ARG A 26 -5.87 9.77 -2.60
C ARG A 26 -5.25 8.53 -3.25
N LEU A 27 -3.92 8.54 -3.37
CA LEU A 27 -3.15 7.40 -3.87
C LEU A 27 -2.49 6.66 -2.71
N ALA A 28 -2.71 5.35 -2.57
CA ALA A 28 -1.92 4.52 -1.69
C ALA A 28 -0.77 3.86 -2.46
N LEU A 29 0.45 3.93 -1.91
CA LEU A 29 1.57 3.10 -2.33
C LEU A 29 1.65 1.89 -1.42
N PHE A 30 1.42 0.70 -1.97
CA PHE A 30 1.40 -0.57 -1.27
C PHE A 30 2.53 -1.49 -1.77
N GLY A 31 3.05 -2.33 -0.90
CA GLY A 31 4.10 -3.29 -1.25
C GLY A 31 4.97 -3.67 -0.05
N PRO A 32 5.88 -4.64 -0.20
CA PRO A 32 6.70 -5.13 0.90
C PRO A 32 7.62 -4.05 1.48
N SER A 33 8.08 -4.28 2.72
CA SER A 33 9.07 -3.42 3.35
C SER A 33 10.34 -3.38 2.48
N GLY A 34 10.93 -2.19 2.36
CA GLY A 34 12.12 -1.99 1.53
C GLY A 34 11.85 -1.89 0.01
N SER A 35 10.59 -1.94 -0.46
CA SER A 35 10.29 -1.83 -1.91
C SER A 35 10.54 -0.43 -2.51
N GLY A 36 10.78 0.60 -1.69
CA GLY A 36 11.09 1.96 -2.17
C GLY A 36 9.98 3.00 -1.95
N LYS A 37 8.88 2.66 -1.26
CA LYS A 37 7.74 3.56 -1.01
C LYS A 37 8.15 4.87 -0.34
N THR A 38 8.84 4.80 0.81
CA THR A 38 9.39 5.96 1.54
C THR A 38 10.32 6.79 0.65
N THR A 39 11.15 6.13 -0.18
CA THR A 39 12.06 6.81 -1.11
C THR A 39 11.30 7.70 -2.11
N ILE A 40 10.15 7.23 -2.62
CA ILE A 40 9.31 8.03 -3.51
C ILE A 40 8.79 9.26 -2.78
N LEU A 41 8.25 9.11 -1.56
CA LEU A 41 7.76 10.23 -0.76
C LEU A 41 8.87 11.24 -0.45
N GLU A 42 10.04 10.74 -0.04
CA GLU A 42 11.22 11.58 0.24
C GLU A 42 11.70 12.34 -1.00
N ALA A 43 11.66 11.71 -2.19
CA ALA A 43 12.01 12.38 -3.44
C ALA A 43 11.01 13.51 -3.77
N VAL A 44 9.71 13.27 -3.60
CA VAL A 44 8.66 14.30 -3.79
C VAL A 44 8.86 15.45 -2.79
N ALA A 45 9.17 15.15 -1.53
CA ALA A 45 9.43 16.14 -0.51
C ALA A 45 10.78 16.88 -0.72
N GLY A 46 11.69 16.34 -1.54
CA GLY A 46 13.01 16.92 -1.83
C GLY A 46 14.07 16.56 -0.80
N LEU A 47 13.88 15.50 -0.06
CA LEU A 47 14.80 15.01 0.96
C LEU A 47 15.89 14.10 0.39
N VAL A 48 15.63 13.51 -0.78
CA VAL A 48 16.60 12.69 -1.49
C VAL A 48 16.78 13.19 -2.93
N PRO A 49 17.99 13.07 -3.50
CA PRO A 49 18.23 13.47 -4.88
C PRO A 49 17.57 12.52 -5.86
N VAL A 50 17.01 13.06 -6.93
CA VAL A 50 16.50 12.34 -8.09
C VAL A 50 17.61 12.23 -9.12
N ALA A 51 17.90 11.03 -9.61
CA ALA A 51 18.92 10.81 -10.63
C ALA A 51 18.43 11.21 -12.03
N GLU A 52 17.18 10.88 -12.34
CA GLU A 52 16.54 11.21 -13.61
C GLU A 52 15.04 11.43 -13.42
N GLY A 53 14.47 12.29 -14.26
CA GLY A 53 13.02 12.48 -14.33
C GLY A 53 12.54 13.85 -13.87
N ARG A 54 11.24 13.91 -13.53
CA ARG A 54 10.54 15.14 -13.20
C ARG A 54 9.54 14.92 -12.07
N ILE A 55 9.46 15.88 -11.17
CA ILE A 55 8.38 16.02 -10.20
C ILE A 55 7.76 17.39 -10.39
N ALA A 56 6.44 17.46 -10.57
CA ALA A 56 5.72 18.72 -10.66
C ALA A 56 4.48 18.72 -9.77
N LEU A 57 4.12 19.89 -9.25
CA LEU A 57 2.93 20.12 -8.43
C LEU A 57 2.17 21.35 -8.92
N GLY A 58 0.94 21.15 -9.38
CA GLY A 58 0.11 22.21 -9.95
C GLY A 58 0.77 22.94 -11.11
N GLY A 59 1.40 22.19 -12.00
CA GLY A 59 2.12 22.73 -13.18
C GLY A 59 3.50 23.31 -12.89
N ARG A 60 3.91 23.43 -11.61
CA ARG A 60 5.23 23.93 -11.23
C ARG A 60 6.21 22.78 -11.03
N ASP A 61 7.36 22.85 -11.69
CA ASP A 61 8.45 21.90 -11.46
C ASP A 61 9.05 22.02 -10.05
N LEU A 62 9.04 20.91 -9.30
CA LEU A 62 9.70 20.78 -8.01
C LEU A 62 11.11 20.20 -8.16
N THR A 63 11.27 19.29 -9.14
CA THR A 63 12.54 18.66 -9.49
C THR A 63 12.55 18.35 -10.98
N VAL A 64 13.66 18.67 -11.63
CA VAL A 64 13.99 18.22 -12.99
C VAL A 64 15.42 17.71 -12.93
N ALA A 65 15.64 16.45 -13.31
CA ALA A 65 16.95 15.81 -13.24
C ALA A 65 17.21 14.95 -14.50
N GLY A 66 18.49 14.79 -14.85
CA GLY A 66 18.96 13.92 -15.95
C GLY A 66 19.86 14.62 -16.96
N ALA A 67 20.75 13.85 -17.57
CA ALA A 67 21.81 14.33 -18.49
C ALA A 67 21.27 14.94 -19.80
N ALA A 68 20.08 14.54 -20.24
CA ALA A 68 19.48 15.02 -21.50
C ALA A 68 18.82 16.41 -21.38
N ARG A 69 18.66 16.94 -20.17
CA ARG A 69 18.02 18.25 -19.94
C ARG A 69 19.06 19.28 -19.53
N ARG A 70 19.21 20.32 -20.31
CA ARG A 70 20.06 21.48 -19.94
C ARG A 70 19.47 22.12 -18.67
N GLY A 71 20.12 21.85 -17.51
CA GLY A 71 19.79 22.41 -16.21
C GLY A 71 18.94 21.48 -15.34
N SER A 72 19.60 20.62 -14.56
CA SER A 72 18.90 20.01 -13.41
C SER A 72 18.57 21.09 -12.39
N SER A 73 17.31 21.09 -11.95
CA SER A 73 16.83 22.02 -10.91
C SER A 73 16.08 21.25 -9.84
N GLN A 74 16.32 21.61 -8.59
CA GLN A 74 15.63 21.06 -7.44
C GLN A 74 15.25 22.18 -6.50
N LEU A 75 13.94 22.39 -6.31
CA LEU A 75 13.46 23.35 -5.32
C LEU A 75 13.82 22.87 -3.92
N PRO A 76 14.28 23.76 -3.03
CA PRO A 76 14.52 23.42 -1.64
C PRO A 76 13.21 23.01 -0.96
N VAL A 77 13.28 22.10 0.02
CA VAL A 77 12.13 21.50 0.73
C VAL A 77 11.11 22.57 1.14
N ARG A 78 11.55 23.67 1.77
CA ARG A 78 10.68 24.77 2.24
C ARG A 78 9.87 25.46 1.14
N ALA A 79 10.33 25.40 -0.12
CA ALA A 79 9.68 26.06 -1.26
C ALA A 79 8.68 25.16 -2.01
N ARG A 80 8.60 23.87 -1.66
CA ARG A 80 7.75 22.89 -2.34
C ARG A 80 6.30 22.96 -1.93
N GLN A 81 6.01 23.45 -0.73
CA GLN A 81 4.67 23.42 -0.13
C GLN A 81 4.11 22.00 -0.05
N VAL A 82 4.98 21.04 0.20
CA VAL A 82 4.65 19.61 0.40
C VAL A 82 4.87 19.30 1.87
N VAL A 83 3.88 18.69 2.50
CA VAL A 83 4.02 18.16 3.87
C VAL A 83 4.27 16.66 3.78
N LEU A 84 5.29 16.19 4.46
CA LEU A 84 5.61 14.78 4.64
C LEU A 84 5.53 14.43 6.13
N LEU A 85 4.55 13.61 6.48
CA LEU A 85 4.55 12.87 7.74
C LEU A 85 5.39 11.62 7.56
N ARG A 86 6.47 11.48 8.33
CA ARG A 86 7.37 10.34 8.29
C ARG A 86 6.93 9.27 9.31
N GLN A 87 7.41 8.05 9.13
CA GLN A 87 7.21 6.97 10.08
C GLN A 87 7.75 7.32 11.48
N ASP A 88 8.92 7.98 11.55
CA ASP A 88 9.38 8.65 12.78
C ASP A 88 8.61 9.98 12.94
N PRO A 89 7.88 10.18 14.05
CA PRO A 89 7.11 11.41 14.31
C PRO A 89 7.93 12.70 14.19
N GLY A 90 9.23 12.67 14.47
CA GLY A 90 10.14 13.79 14.34
C GLY A 90 9.62 15.03 15.08
N LEU A 91 9.12 14.87 16.30
CA LEU A 91 8.68 16.00 17.13
C LEU A 91 9.87 16.82 17.61
N PHE A 92 9.67 18.12 17.72
CA PHE A 92 10.67 19.02 18.29
C PHE A 92 10.76 18.79 19.80
N PRO A 93 11.87 18.23 20.32
CA PRO A 93 11.95 17.79 21.71
C PRO A 93 12.01 18.95 22.72
N HIS A 94 12.26 20.14 22.25
CA HIS A 94 12.32 21.39 23.05
C HIS A 94 11.01 22.17 23.08
N LEU A 95 9.99 21.69 22.32
CA LEU A 95 8.65 22.25 22.27
C LEU A 95 7.66 21.32 22.97
N SER A 96 6.63 21.87 23.57
CA SER A 96 5.48 21.12 24.10
C SER A 96 4.68 20.47 22.95
N VAL A 97 3.72 19.60 23.29
CA VAL A 97 2.76 19.03 22.33
C VAL A 97 2.00 20.15 21.61
N TRP A 98 1.48 21.15 22.34
CA TRP A 98 0.80 22.30 21.75
C TRP A 98 1.68 23.07 20.78
N GLU A 99 2.90 23.39 21.17
CA GLU A 99 3.85 24.10 20.31
C GLU A 99 4.24 23.28 19.07
N ASN A 100 4.37 21.96 19.20
CA ASN A 100 4.57 21.08 18.04
C ASN A 100 3.39 21.14 17.07
N LEU A 101 2.15 21.06 17.56
CA LEU A 101 0.92 21.13 16.75
C LEU A 101 0.80 22.48 16.02
N THR A 102 1.14 23.58 16.71
CA THR A 102 0.96 24.95 16.21
C THR A 102 2.17 25.48 15.45
N TYR A 103 3.30 24.79 15.49
CA TYR A 103 4.55 25.22 14.86
C TYR A 103 4.42 25.64 13.38
N PRO A 104 3.67 24.92 12.51
CA PRO A 104 3.58 25.28 11.10
C PRO A 104 2.74 26.52 10.81
N VAL A 105 1.87 26.91 11.70
CA VAL A 105 0.86 27.98 11.48
C VAL A 105 1.23 29.30 12.13
N GLY A 106 2.19 29.31 13.07
CA GLY A 106 2.69 30.51 13.74
C GLY A 106 1.65 31.24 14.63
N ARG A 107 0.44 31.43 14.13
CA ARG A 107 -0.78 31.81 14.87
C ARG A 107 -1.88 30.87 14.43
N PRO A 108 -2.21 29.87 15.25
CA PRO A 108 -3.26 28.93 14.93
C PRO A 108 -4.63 29.65 14.90
N ASP A 109 -5.49 29.25 13.97
CA ASP A 109 -6.90 29.37 14.21
C ASP A 109 -7.24 28.40 15.35
N ASP A 110 -7.44 28.95 16.54
CA ASP A 110 -7.67 28.18 17.77
C ASP A 110 -8.81 27.17 17.62
N ARG A 111 -9.78 27.45 16.75
CA ARG A 111 -10.90 26.54 16.49
C ARG A 111 -10.50 25.32 15.67
N GLU A 112 -9.67 25.49 14.65
CA GLU A 112 -9.25 24.37 13.78
C GLU A 112 -8.29 23.45 14.52
N VAL A 113 -7.31 24.01 15.22
CA VAL A 113 -6.37 23.22 16.03
C VAL A 113 -7.09 22.57 17.21
N GLY A 114 -8.04 23.26 17.85
CA GLY A 114 -8.86 22.71 18.92
C GLY A 114 -9.63 21.45 18.47
N ARG A 115 -10.26 21.47 17.30
CA ARG A 115 -10.90 20.26 16.73
C ARG A 115 -9.92 19.13 16.46
N LEU A 116 -8.72 19.44 15.97
CA LEU A 116 -7.70 18.40 15.78
C LEU A 116 -7.25 17.80 17.12
N VAL A 117 -7.11 18.63 18.16
CA VAL A 117 -6.78 18.16 19.52
C VAL A 117 -7.82 17.18 20.05
N GLU A 118 -9.10 17.50 19.91
CA GLU A 118 -10.23 16.63 20.32
C GLU A 118 -10.20 15.29 19.58
N ILE A 119 -10.18 15.34 18.23
CA ILE A 119 -10.23 14.11 17.41
C ILE A 119 -8.97 13.24 17.64
N LEU A 120 -7.81 13.87 17.83
CA LEU A 120 -6.56 13.18 18.09
C LEU A 120 -6.42 12.75 19.57
N ARG A 121 -7.39 13.11 20.43
CA ARG A 121 -7.41 12.80 21.87
C ARG A 121 -6.13 13.24 22.58
N LEU A 122 -5.80 14.52 22.42
CA LEU A 122 -4.56 15.13 22.93
C LEU A 122 -4.78 16.16 24.04
N GLU A 123 -6.04 16.37 24.52
CA GLU A 123 -6.43 17.45 25.45
C GLU A 123 -5.57 17.45 26.73
N GLY A 124 -5.35 16.28 27.31
CA GLY A 124 -4.58 16.14 28.56
C GLY A 124 -3.06 16.19 28.36
N LEU A 125 -2.58 16.34 27.11
CA LEU A 125 -1.17 16.24 26.78
C LEU A 125 -0.54 17.54 26.28
N LEU A 126 -1.32 18.61 26.09
CA LEU A 126 -0.89 19.81 25.40
C LEU A 126 0.36 20.48 26.01
N ALA A 127 0.48 20.46 27.33
CA ALA A 127 1.63 21.01 28.02
C ALA A 127 2.81 20.02 28.15
N ALA A 128 2.62 18.76 27.78
CA ALA A 128 3.63 17.72 27.93
C ALA A 128 4.79 17.90 26.94
N SER A 129 5.99 17.50 27.36
CA SER A 129 7.14 17.35 26.46
C SER A 129 7.00 16.07 25.61
N PRO A 130 7.44 16.07 24.35
CA PRO A 130 7.48 14.87 23.51
C PRO A 130 8.19 13.66 24.14
N ARG A 131 9.09 13.88 25.08
CA ARG A 131 9.81 12.81 25.81
C ARG A 131 8.94 12.07 26.83
N LEU A 132 7.81 12.66 27.23
CA LEU A 132 6.91 12.14 28.26
C LEU A 132 5.65 11.45 27.70
N ILE A 133 5.50 11.43 26.38
CA ILE A 133 4.36 10.81 25.70
C ILE A 133 4.75 9.50 25.03
N SER A 134 3.77 8.60 24.85
CA SER A 134 3.98 7.32 24.16
C SER A 134 4.24 7.50 22.67
N GLY A 135 4.80 6.49 22.00
CA GLY A 135 5.03 6.51 20.56
C GLY A 135 3.74 6.75 19.75
N GLY A 136 2.62 6.11 20.13
CA GLY A 136 1.32 6.34 19.49
C GLY A 136 0.77 7.74 19.74
N GLN A 137 1.02 8.34 20.92
CA GLN A 137 0.70 9.75 21.19
C GLN A 137 1.55 10.69 20.33
N ALA A 138 2.86 10.42 20.23
CA ALA A 138 3.76 11.19 19.38
C ALA A 138 3.35 11.14 17.91
N GLN A 139 2.92 9.98 17.42
CA GLN A 139 2.40 9.82 16.07
C GLN A 139 1.14 10.66 15.82
N ARG A 140 0.22 10.71 16.79
CA ARG A 140 -0.98 11.57 16.71
C ARG A 140 -0.63 13.04 16.69
N VAL A 141 0.33 13.48 17.51
CA VAL A 141 0.83 14.86 17.49
C VAL A 141 1.45 15.20 16.13
N ALA A 142 2.28 14.32 15.57
CA ALA A 142 2.89 14.52 14.26
C ALA A 142 1.85 14.60 13.13
N LEU A 143 0.82 13.74 13.17
CA LEU A 143 -0.32 13.79 12.24
C LEU A 143 -1.07 15.12 12.40
N GLY A 144 -1.37 15.55 13.61
CA GLY A 144 -2.02 16.84 13.89
C GLY A 144 -1.21 18.02 13.34
N ARG A 145 0.10 18.03 13.57
CA ARG A 145 1.03 19.03 13.02
C ARG A 145 1.00 19.03 11.48
N ALA A 146 0.98 17.87 10.86
CA ALA A 146 0.88 17.75 9.40
C ALA A 146 -0.44 18.32 8.87
N LEU A 147 -1.57 17.98 9.49
CA LEU A 147 -2.91 18.44 9.09
C LEU A 147 -3.15 19.94 9.38
N ALA A 148 -2.52 20.50 10.41
CA ALA A 148 -2.58 21.92 10.71
C ALA A 148 -1.75 22.77 9.74
N SER A 149 -0.80 22.17 9.03
CA SER A 149 0.08 22.88 8.09
C SER A 149 -0.66 23.38 6.86
N ARG A 150 -0.12 24.43 6.23
CA ARG A 150 -0.54 24.86 4.88
C ARG A 150 0.27 24.11 3.83
N TYR A 151 -0.39 23.28 3.04
CA TYR A 151 0.25 22.45 2.01
C TYR A 151 -0.55 22.41 0.72
N ARG A 152 0.14 22.08 -0.37
CA ARG A 152 -0.44 21.81 -1.69
C ARG A 152 -0.35 20.35 -2.07
N ALA A 153 0.37 19.55 -1.29
CA ALA A 153 0.37 18.09 -1.38
C ALA A 153 0.62 17.50 0.00
N LEU A 154 -0.07 16.40 0.33
CA LEU A 154 0.03 15.68 1.60
C LEU A 154 0.64 14.30 1.37
N LEU A 155 1.76 14.03 2.01
CA LEU A 155 2.47 12.76 1.94
C LEU A 155 2.50 12.12 3.35
N LEU A 156 2.06 10.87 3.44
CA LEU A 156 1.90 10.16 4.70
C LEU A 156 2.66 8.82 4.62
N ASP A 157 3.75 8.70 5.38
CA ASP A 157 4.55 7.48 5.44
C ASP A 157 4.18 6.67 6.68
N GLU A 158 3.36 5.63 6.49
CA GLU A 158 2.85 4.77 7.56
C GLU A 158 2.24 5.54 8.75
N PRO A 159 1.27 6.45 8.52
CA PRO A 159 0.80 7.41 9.53
C PRO A 159 0.12 6.79 10.73
N TYR A 160 -0.32 5.55 10.64
CA TYR A 160 -1.15 4.87 11.65
C TYR A 160 -0.40 3.76 12.40
N THR A 161 0.91 3.64 12.21
CA THR A 161 1.74 2.65 12.91
C THR A 161 1.65 2.82 14.43
N GLY A 162 1.44 1.72 15.16
CA GLY A 162 1.34 1.71 16.62
C GLY A 162 -0.01 2.21 17.18
N LEU A 163 -1.02 2.41 16.33
CA LEU A 163 -2.38 2.72 16.75
C LEU A 163 -3.27 1.48 16.78
N ASP A 164 -4.21 1.46 17.72
CA ASP A 164 -5.25 0.42 17.76
C ASP A 164 -6.22 0.55 16.56
N ALA A 165 -6.93 -0.53 16.24
CA ALA A 165 -7.80 -0.58 15.05
C ALA A 165 -8.97 0.44 15.08
N PRO A 166 -9.66 0.72 16.21
CA PRO A 166 -10.68 1.76 16.27
C PRO A 166 -10.14 3.15 15.96
N LEU A 167 -9.04 3.53 16.60
CA LEU A 167 -8.42 4.85 16.42
C LEU A 167 -7.85 5.01 15.01
N ARG A 168 -7.20 3.96 14.47
CA ARG A 168 -6.71 3.94 13.08
C ARG A 168 -7.84 4.27 12.10
N ARG A 169 -9.01 3.65 12.26
CA ARG A 169 -10.18 3.89 11.40
C ARG A 169 -10.66 5.33 11.49
N GLU A 170 -10.80 5.85 12.72
CA GLU A 170 -11.21 7.24 12.97
C GLU A 170 -10.26 8.25 12.31
N LEU A 171 -8.94 8.03 12.44
CA LEU A 171 -7.93 8.92 11.84
C LEU A 171 -7.85 8.78 10.31
N THR A 172 -8.08 7.59 9.78
CA THR A 172 -8.20 7.37 8.34
C THR A 172 -9.35 8.20 7.74
N GLU A 173 -10.50 8.20 8.41
CA GLU A 173 -11.66 9.00 8.01
C GLU A 173 -11.39 10.51 8.15
N LEU A 174 -10.72 10.93 9.23
CA LEU A 174 -10.32 12.32 9.44
C LEU A 174 -9.45 12.83 8.28
N VAL A 175 -8.38 12.09 7.93
CA VAL A 175 -7.49 12.47 6.83
C VAL A 175 -8.24 12.51 5.51
N ALA A 176 -9.09 11.51 5.23
CA ALA A 176 -9.92 11.48 4.04
C ALA A 176 -10.90 12.67 3.97
N ALA A 177 -11.52 13.03 5.08
CA ALA A 177 -12.40 14.19 5.16
C ALA A 177 -11.62 15.51 4.95
N ARG A 178 -10.40 15.61 5.49
CA ARG A 178 -9.53 16.77 5.30
C ARG A 178 -9.14 16.97 3.83
N VAL A 179 -8.75 15.90 3.14
CA VAL A 179 -8.41 15.93 1.70
C VAL A 179 -9.63 16.33 0.86
N ARG A 180 -10.83 15.87 1.22
CA ARG A 180 -12.07 16.30 0.53
C ARG A 180 -12.41 17.78 0.78
N ALA A 181 -12.22 18.27 2.00
CA ALA A 181 -12.51 19.68 2.35
C ALA A 181 -11.51 20.66 1.74
N HIS A 182 -10.26 20.24 1.58
CA HIS A 182 -9.18 21.02 0.97
C HIS A 182 -8.54 20.16 -0.14
N PRO A 183 -9.10 20.21 -1.37
CA PRO A 183 -8.67 19.33 -2.46
C PRO A 183 -7.20 19.54 -2.81
N VAL A 184 -6.35 18.62 -2.36
CA VAL A 184 -4.93 18.52 -2.69
C VAL A 184 -4.60 17.08 -3.02
N PRO A 185 -3.57 16.79 -3.84
CA PRO A 185 -3.10 15.44 -4.02
C PRO A 185 -2.56 14.88 -2.70
N ALA A 186 -2.98 13.68 -2.35
CA ALA A 186 -2.55 12.98 -1.14
C ALA A 186 -1.99 11.61 -1.48
N VAL A 187 -0.80 11.29 -0.92
CA VAL A 187 -0.15 9.99 -1.10
C VAL A 187 0.09 9.36 0.26
N LEU A 188 -0.39 8.14 0.43
CA LEU A 188 -0.20 7.33 1.64
C LEU A 188 0.70 6.13 1.32
N VAL A 189 1.67 5.85 2.15
CA VAL A 189 2.33 4.55 2.20
C VAL A 189 1.54 3.66 3.15
N ALA A 190 0.93 2.61 2.61
CA ALA A 190 0.21 1.62 3.36
C ALA A 190 1.07 0.37 3.59
N HIS A 191 1.01 -0.18 4.79
CA HIS A 191 1.65 -1.44 5.13
C HIS A 191 0.68 -2.62 5.00
N GLU A 192 -0.61 -2.39 5.25
CA GLU A 192 -1.68 -3.38 5.16
C GLU A 192 -2.54 -3.11 3.93
N LEU A 193 -2.99 -4.17 3.26
CA LEU A 193 -3.84 -4.06 2.07
C LEU A 193 -5.19 -3.42 2.41
N GLU A 194 -5.75 -3.79 3.56
CA GLU A 194 -7.01 -3.27 4.08
C GLU A 194 -6.95 -1.74 4.30
N GLU A 195 -5.81 -1.24 4.77
CA GLU A 195 -5.57 0.19 4.93
C GLU A 195 -5.61 0.91 3.58
N ALA A 196 -4.87 0.37 2.58
CA ALA A 196 -4.87 0.93 1.23
C ALA A 196 -6.28 0.93 0.61
N GLN A 197 -7.03 -0.17 0.78
CA GLN A 197 -8.39 -0.31 0.27
C GLN A 197 -9.40 0.63 0.94
N ALA A 198 -9.26 0.86 2.24
CA ALA A 198 -10.18 1.72 2.99
C ALA A 198 -9.97 3.21 2.72
N TRP A 199 -8.72 3.60 2.42
CA TRP A 199 -8.37 5.02 2.32
C TRP A 199 -8.30 5.53 0.89
N ALA A 200 -7.80 4.74 -0.06
CA ALA A 200 -7.36 5.25 -1.36
C ALA A 200 -8.42 5.18 -2.45
N ASP A 201 -8.42 6.17 -3.32
CA ASP A 201 -9.17 6.15 -4.59
C ASP A 201 -8.42 5.31 -5.65
N ARG A 202 -7.07 5.34 -5.60
CA ARG A 202 -6.19 4.49 -6.40
C ARG A 202 -5.08 3.91 -5.54
N MET A 203 -4.63 2.72 -5.90
CA MET A 203 -3.53 2.00 -5.26
C MET A 203 -2.44 1.67 -6.28
N GLY A 204 -1.21 2.00 -5.94
CA GLY A 204 -0.01 1.61 -6.68
C GLY A 204 0.72 0.49 -5.95
N VAL A 205 0.94 -0.64 -6.61
CA VAL A 205 1.71 -1.76 -6.07
C VAL A 205 3.18 -1.60 -6.45
N LEU A 206 4.04 -1.49 -5.45
CA LEU A 206 5.47 -1.30 -5.60
C LEU A 206 6.24 -2.53 -5.12
N ASP A 207 7.14 -3.03 -5.95
CA ASP A 207 8.07 -4.10 -5.58
C ASP A 207 9.45 -3.86 -6.17
N GLN A 208 10.51 -4.11 -5.38
CA GLN A 208 11.91 -3.96 -5.79
C GLN A 208 12.19 -2.66 -6.58
N GLY A 209 11.67 -1.54 -6.09
CA GLY A 209 11.86 -0.22 -6.70
C GLY A 209 11.01 0.04 -7.95
N ARG A 210 10.10 -0.85 -8.33
CA ARG A 210 9.28 -0.69 -9.54
C ARG A 210 7.80 -0.63 -9.21
N LEU A 211 7.12 0.33 -9.81
CA LEU A 211 5.66 0.42 -9.76
C LEU A 211 5.07 -0.59 -10.76
N LEU A 212 4.49 -1.69 -10.24
CA LEU A 212 4.04 -2.82 -11.05
C LEU A 212 2.63 -2.62 -11.61
N GLN A 213 1.76 -1.97 -10.86
CA GLN A 213 0.37 -1.73 -11.25
C GLN A 213 -0.18 -0.52 -10.48
N VAL A 214 -1.03 0.27 -11.13
CA VAL A 214 -1.81 1.36 -10.51
C VAL A 214 -3.25 1.24 -10.99
N GLY A 215 -4.20 1.31 -10.08
CA GLY A 215 -5.64 1.24 -10.40
C GLY A 215 -6.52 1.43 -9.17
N ALA A 216 -7.84 1.33 -9.34
CA ALA A 216 -8.74 1.28 -8.19
C ALA A 216 -8.37 0.07 -7.31
N PRO A 217 -8.37 0.20 -5.97
CA PRO A 217 -7.94 -0.89 -5.09
C PRO A 217 -8.66 -2.21 -5.35
N SER A 218 -9.98 -2.16 -5.60
CA SER A 218 -10.78 -3.34 -5.94
C SER A 218 -10.35 -4.00 -7.24
N ASP A 219 -9.94 -3.21 -8.25
CA ASP A 219 -9.50 -3.74 -9.55
C ASP A 219 -8.12 -4.37 -9.44
N VAL A 220 -7.19 -3.72 -8.71
CA VAL A 220 -5.85 -4.26 -8.47
C VAL A 220 -5.92 -5.61 -7.76
N VAL A 221 -6.82 -5.75 -6.77
CA VAL A 221 -7.03 -7.01 -6.05
C VAL A 221 -7.74 -8.06 -6.92
N ARG A 222 -8.73 -7.66 -7.71
CA ARG A 222 -9.49 -8.63 -8.53
C ARG A 222 -8.76 -9.04 -9.80
N ARG A 223 -8.00 -8.11 -10.40
CA ARG A 223 -7.33 -8.27 -11.69
C ARG A 223 -5.86 -7.85 -11.57
N PRO A 224 -5.06 -8.57 -10.76
CA PRO A 224 -3.64 -8.29 -10.66
C PRO A 224 -2.99 -8.47 -12.04
N ALA A 225 -2.14 -7.52 -12.42
CA ALA A 225 -1.53 -7.48 -13.75
C ALA A 225 -0.48 -8.59 -13.95
N THR A 226 0.12 -9.08 -12.86
CA THR A 226 1.16 -10.10 -12.89
C THR A 226 1.01 -11.08 -11.72
N PRO A 227 1.60 -12.29 -11.81
CA PRO A 227 1.68 -13.21 -10.68
C PRO A 227 2.24 -12.58 -9.41
N ARG A 228 3.23 -11.70 -9.57
CA ARG A 228 3.84 -11.00 -8.42
C ARG A 228 2.88 -10.04 -7.75
N VAL A 229 2.10 -9.27 -8.51
CA VAL A 229 1.05 -8.43 -7.93
C VAL A 229 -0.01 -9.29 -7.24
N ALA A 230 -0.43 -10.41 -7.85
CA ALA A 230 -1.37 -11.34 -7.22
C ALA A 230 -0.87 -11.82 -5.84
N GLU A 231 0.41 -12.24 -5.77
CA GLU A 231 1.03 -12.64 -4.50
C GLU A 231 0.97 -11.53 -3.45
N LEU A 232 1.35 -10.30 -3.83
CA LEU A 232 1.39 -9.16 -2.94
C LEU A 232 0.01 -8.76 -2.40
N VAL A 233 -1.05 -8.91 -3.21
CA VAL A 233 -2.42 -8.60 -2.79
C VAL A 233 -3.17 -9.79 -2.18
N GLY A 234 -2.45 -10.85 -1.77
CA GLY A 234 -2.98 -11.91 -0.92
C GLY A 234 -3.33 -13.23 -1.60
N TYR A 235 -3.10 -13.36 -2.90
CA TYR A 235 -3.21 -14.66 -3.57
C TYR A 235 -2.11 -15.61 -3.08
N ARG A 236 -2.45 -16.87 -2.89
CA ARG A 236 -1.55 -17.90 -2.33
C ARG A 236 -1.44 -19.06 -3.31
N GLY A 237 -0.39 -19.04 -4.13
CA GLY A 237 -0.13 -20.08 -5.11
C GLY A 237 -0.70 -19.79 -6.50
N LEU A 238 -0.06 -20.44 -7.47
CA LEU A 238 -0.45 -20.45 -8.87
C LEU A 238 -0.66 -21.91 -9.28
N VAL A 239 -1.84 -22.23 -9.81
CA VAL A 239 -2.14 -23.61 -10.24
C VAL A 239 -2.33 -23.67 -11.75
N PRO A 240 -1.80 -24.73 -12.40
CA PRO A 240 -2.06 -24.98 -13.80
C PRO A 240 -3.55 -25.27 -14.01
N VAL A 241 -4.15 -24.59 -14.96
CA VAL A 241 -5.54 -24.81 -15.40
C VAL A 241 -5.62 -24.75 -16.91
N THR A 242 -6.69 -25.32 -17.49
CA THR A 242 -7.02 -25.11 -18.89
C THR A 242 -8.19 -24.14 -18.98
N ALA A 243 -7.97 -23.01 -19.64
CA ALA A 243 -9.00 -22.03 -19.87
C ALA A 243 -9.06 -21.64 -21.35
N GLY A 244 -10.25 -21.73 -21.96
CA GLY A 244 -10.42 -21.50 -23.40
C GLY A 244 -9.55 -22.41 -24.29
N GLY A 245 -9.28 -23.65 -23.84
CA GLY A 245 -8.43 -24.62 -24.54
C GLY A 245 -6.91 -24.32 -24.45
N ARG A 246 -6.49 -23.35 -23.63
CA ARG A 246 -5.08 -22.97 -23.45
C ARG A 246 -4.59 -23.29 -22.04
N PRO A 247 -3.33 -23.74 -21.89
CA PRO A 247 -2.73 -23.92 -20.57
C PRO A 247 -2.43 -22.55 -19.94
N MET A 248 -3.01 -22.29 -18.77
CA MET A 248 -2.89 -21.05 -18.03
C MET A 248 -2.44 -21.34 -16.60
N LEU A 249 -2.04 -20.30 -15.88
CA LEU A 249 -1.83 -20.32 -14.43
C LEU A 249 -2.94 -19.50 -13.77
N ALA A 250 -3.71 -20.14 -12.89
CA ALA A 250 -4.73 -19.47 -12.08
C ALA A 250 -4.13 -19.07 -10.73
N ALA A 251 -4.23 -17.79 -10.37
CA ALA A 251 -3.88 -17.36 -9.02
C ALA A 251 -5.02 -17.68 -8.06
N VAL A 252 -4.69 -18.23 -6.91
CA VAL A 252 -5.67 -18.72 -5.93
C VAL A 252 -5.74 -17.81 -4.72
N HIS A 253 -6.89 -17.18 -4.52
CA HIS A 253 -7.18 -16.44 -3.30
C HIS A 253 -7.84 -17.37 -2.28
N PRO A 254 -7.36 -17.43 -1.01
CA PRO A 254 -7.87 -18.37 0.00
C PRO A 254 -9.39 -18.29 0.24
N GLU A 255 -9.99 -17.14 0.05
CA GLU A 255 -11.42 -16.92 0.25
C GLU A 255 -12.27 -17.21 -0.99
N ARG A 256 -11.62 -17.41 -2.15
CA ARG A 256 -12.27 -17.65 -3.45
C ARG A 256 -12.13 -19.09 -3.92
N VAL A 257 -12.00 -20.03 -2.98
CA VAL A 257 -11.98 -21.47 -3.23
C VAL A 257 -13.21 -22.10 -2.60
N ARG A 258 -13.82 -23.03 -3.28
CA ARG A 258 -14.93 -23.83 -2.75
C ARG A 258 -14.63 -25.31 -2.91
N LEU A 259 -14.95 -26.07 -1.87
CA LEU A 259 -14.90 -27.53 -1.92
C LEU A 259 -15.99 -28.05 -2.85
N GLY A 260 -15.66 -29.05 -3.66
CA GLY A 260 -16.52 -29.66 -4.65
C GLY A 260 -16.30 -29.16 -6.08
N ALA A 261 -16.59 -30.02 -7.05
CA ALA A 261 -16.48 -29.70 -8.47
C ALA A 261 -17.73 -28.93 -8.92
N ARG A 262 -17.56 -27.67 -9.31
CA ARG A 262 -18.60 -26.80 -9.88
C ARG A 262 -18.06 -26.10 -11.12
N PRO A 263 -17.88 -26.80 -12.25
CA PRO A 263 -17.22 -26.26 -13.44
C PRO A 263 -17.93 -25.03 -14.04
N GLU A 264 -19.22 -24.88 -13.77
CA GLU A 264 -20.01 -23.71 -14.17
C GLU A 264 -19.64 -22.42 -13.43
N ARG A 265 -18.92 -22.53 -12.30
CA ARG A 265 -18.48 -21.41 -11.46
C ARG A 265 -17.02 -21.06 -11.60
N GLY A 266 -16.23 -21.88 -12.29
CA GLY A 266 -14.82 -21.63 -12.50
C GLY A 266 -13.99 -22.89 -12.69
N PRO A 267 -12.69 -22.75 -12.91
CA PRO A 267 -11.79 -23.89 -13.06
C PRO A 267 -11.85 -24.81 -11.85
N VAL A 268 -11.87 -26.13 -12.12
CA VAL A 268 -11.81 -27.16 -11.09
C VAL A 268 -10.42 -27.78 -11.07
N VAL A 269 -9.83 -27.83 -9.88
CA VAL A 269 -8.54 -28.49 -9.65
C VAL A 269 -8.71 -29.64 -8.69
N GLN A 270 -7.97 -30.72 -8.91
CA GLN A 270 -7.92 -31.87 -8.02
C GLN A 270 -6.71 -31.74 -7.10
N GLY A 271 -6.85 -32.20 -5.87
CA GLY A 271 -5.77 -32.18 -4.91
C GLY A 271 -6.01 -33.11 -3.74
N ARG A 272 -5.02 -33.23 -2.88
CA ARG A 272 -5.09 -34.02 -1.65
C ARG A 272 -4.89 -33.15 -0.43
N VAL A 273 -5.74 -33.28 0.58
CA VAL A 273 -5.61 -32.54 1.84
C VAL A 273 -4.29 -32.92 2.50
N ALA A 274 -3.39 -31.96 2.63
CA ALA A 274 -2.08 -32.13 3.26
C ALA A 274 -2.12 -31.85 4.76
N ALA A 275 -2.76 -30.76 5.17
CA ALA A 275 -2.84 -30.35 6.58
C ALA A 275 -4.11 -29.55 6.86
N LEU A 276 -4.49 -29.54 8.13
CA LEU A 276 -5.61 -28.77 8.67
C LEU A 276 -5.12 -27.93 9.82
N ARG A 277 -5.50 -26.64 9.86
CA ARG A 277 -5.15 -25.73 10.96
C ARG A 277 -6.38 -24.94 11.39
N PRO A 278 -6.66 -24.78 12.69
CA PRO A 278 -7.68 -23.84 13.15
C PRO A 278 -7.37 -22.43 12.67
N ALA A 279 -8.37 -21.70 12.18
CA ALA A 279 -8.19 -20.34 11.68
C ALA A 279 -9.45 -19.49 11.95
N GLY A 280 -9.43 -18.73 13.04
CA GLY A 280 -10.59 -17.98 13.51
C GLY A 280 -11.75 -18.89 13.89
N ALA A 281 -12.94 -18.64 13.34
CA ALA A 281 -14.14 -19.45 13.58
C ALA A 281 -14.22 -20.70 12.66
N GLY A 282 -13.17 -21.04 11.92
CA GLY A 282 -13.17 -22.13 10.95
C GLY A 282 -11.79 -22.78 10.82
N TRP A 283 -11.50 -23.23 9.62
CA TRP A 283 -10.32 -24.02 9.28
C TRP A 283 -9.56 -23.42 8.10
N ALA A 284 -8.23 -23.43 8.19
CA ALA A 284 -7.34 -23.29 7.04
C ALA A 284 -6.97 -24.71 6.58
N VAL A 285 -7.28 -25.01 5.32
CA VAL A 285 -7.06 -26.31 4.69
C VAL A 285 -5.94 -26.17 3.68
N ASP A 286 -4.85 -26.89 3.91
CA ASP A 286 -3.75 -26.97 2.95
C ASP A 286 -3.99 -28.17 2.04
N VAL A 287 -4.00 -27.95 0.73
CA VAL A 287 -4.24 -28.97 -0.31
C VAL A 287 -3.05 -29.00 -1.26
N ASP A 288 -2.49 -30.18 -1.44
CA ASP A 288 -1.46 -30.43 -2.43
C ASP A 288 -2.13 -30.72 -3.78
N VAL A 289 -1.92 -29.84 -4.75
CA VAL A 289 -2.58 -29.87 -6.07
C VAL A 289 -1.73 -30.57 -7.13
N ASP A 290 -0.43 -30.73 -6.87
CA ASP A 290 0.49 -31.43 -7.80
C ASP A 290 1.52 -32.21 -6.98
N PRO A 291 1.22 -33.48 -6.61
CA PRO A 291 2.10 -34.27 -5.76
C PRO A 291 3.48 -34.62 -6.38
N GLY A 292 3.74 -34.21 -7.61
CA GLY A 292 5.01 -34.39 -8.31
C GLY A 292 5.92 -33.15 -8.38
N ARG A 293 5.53 -31.99 -7.79
CA ARG A 293 6.30 -30.75 -7.80
C ARG A 293 6.50 -30.22 -6.38
N PRO A 294 7.66 -29.60 -6.05
CA PRO A 294 7.89 -28.97 -4.75
C PRO A 294 6.85 -27.87 -4.50
N PRO A 295 6.54 -27.54 -3.25
CA PRO A 295 5.22 -27.36 -2.69
C PRO A 295 4.42 -26.28 -3.40
N GLY A 296 3.51 -26.71 -4.28
CA GLY A 296 2.42 -25.93 -4.84
C GLY A 296 1.14 -26.12 -4.02
N GLY A 297 1.23 -26.14 -2.70
CA GLY A 297 0.09 -26.30 -1.82
C GLY A 297 -0.84 -25.08 -1.90
N LEU A 298 -2.14 -25.32 -2.05
CA LEU A 298 -3.18 -24.33 -1.92
C LEU A 298 -3.65 -24.28 -0.47
N THR A 299 -3.71 -23.09 0.10
CA THR A 299 -4.39 -22.88 1.39
C THR A 299 -5.72 -22.18 1.13
N PHE A 300 -6.82 -22.73 1.60
CA PHE A 300 -8.12 -22.04 1.58
C PHE A 300 -8.81 -22.10 2.94
N ARG A 301 -9.83 -21.26 3.13
CA ARG A 301 -10.60 -21.20 4.38
C ARG A 301 -11.98 -21.79 4.20
N MET A 302 -12.44 -22.52 5.21
CA MET A 302 -13.82 -23.00 5.31
C MET A 302 -14.32 -22.94 6.74
N SER A 303 -15.64 -22.73 6.89
CA SER A 303 -16.32 -22.68 8.19
C SER A 303 -16.72 -24.06 8.70
N ASP A 304 -17.04 -24.96 7.80
CA ASP A 304 -17.52 -26.30 8.13
C ASP A 304 -16.37 -27.26 8.42
N ALA A 305 -16.68 -28.44 8.98
CA ALA A 305 -15.70 -29.47 9.25
C ALA A 305 -15.00 -29.90 7.93
N PRO A 306 -13.67 -29.75 7.84
CA PRO A 306 -12.95 -30.11 6.63
C PRO A 306 -12.79 -31.62 6.49
N PRO A 307 -12.59 -32.12 5.25
CA PRO A 307 -12.17 -33.50 5.04
C PRO A 307 -10.80 -33.73 5.64
N GLY A 308 -10.58 -34.91 6.21
CA GLY A 308 -9.34 -35.26 6.89
C GLY A 308 -8.09 -35.25 6.00
N PRO A 309 -6.89 -35.17 6.59
CA PRO A 309 -5.63 -35.29 5.86
C PRO A 309 -5.56 -36.58 5.03
N GLY A 310 -5.01 -36.52 3.83
CA GLY A 310 -4.94 -37.62 2.88
C GLY A 310 -6.16 -37.77 1.98
N THR A 311 -7.27 -37.08 2.25
CA THR A 311 -8.49 -37.13 1.43
C THR A 311 -8.27 -36.44 0.10
N GLU A 312 -8.68 -37.08 -1.00
CA GLU A 312 -8.74 -36.45 -2.32
C GLU A 312 -9.95 -35.51 -2.40
N VAL A 313 -9.72 -34.31 -2.92
CA VAL A 313 -10.74 -33.28 -3.00
C VAL A 313 -10.71 -32.59 -4.36
N ALA A 314 -11.90 -32.22 -4.84
CA ALA A 314 -12.04 -31.30 -5.95
C ALA A 314 -12.26 -29.88 -5.41
N LEU A 315 -11.58 -28.90 -5.96
CA LEU A 315 -11.68 -27.51 -5.58
C LEU A 315 -12.12 -26.67 -6.77
N THR A 316 -13.13 -25.84 -6.60
CA THR A 316 -13.55 -24.86 -7.59
C THR A 316 -12.93 -23.50 -7.25
N LEU A 317 -12.21 -22.94 -8.20
CA LEU A 317 -11.60 -21.60 -8.10
C LEU A 317 -12.60 -20.56 -8.63
N LEU A 318 -13.04 -19.65 -7.77
CA LEU A 318 -14.02 -18.64 -8.15
C LEU A 318 -13.36 -17.42 -8.78
N ASP A 319 -13.61 -17.20 -10.07
CA ASP A 319 -13.11 -16.04 -10.84
C ASP A 319 -11.59 -15.76 -10.60
N PRO A 320 -10.72 -16.75 -10.82
CA PRO A 320 -9.30 -16.58 -10.57
C PRO A 320 -8.64 -15.72 -11.66
N PRO A 321 -7.73 -14.81 -11.32
CA PRO A 321 -6.86 -14.19 -12.31
C PRO A 321 -6.05 -15.24 -13.06
N LEU A 322 -6.04 -15.16 -14.39
CA LEU A 322 -5.36 -16.12 -15.27
C LEU A 322 -4.15 -15.45 -15.92
N PHE A 323 -3.02 -16.13 -15.86
CA PHE A 323 -1.77 -15.68 -16.47
C PHE A 323 -1.29 -16.69 -17.51
N GLU A 324 -0.69 -16.21 -18.59
CA GLU A 324 -0.05 -17.09 -19.56
C GLU A 324 1.09 -17.86 -18.88
N ARG A 325 1.18 -19.15 -19.13
CA ARG A 325 2.32 -19.93 -18.68
C ARG A 325 3.52 -19.54 -19.54
N ALA A 326 4.54 -18.92 -18.93
CA ALA A 326 5.79 -18.64 -19.62
C ALA A 326 6.28 -19.94 -20.28
N ARG A 327 6.54 -19.93 -21.58
CA ARG A 327 7.16 -21.07 -22.27
C ARG A 327 8.51 -21.31 -21.60
N ALA A 328 8.73 -22.53 -21.11
CA ALA A 328 10.06 -22.93 -20.67
C ALA A 328 11.02 -22.69 -21.84
N HIS A 329 12.06 -21.87 -21.64
CA HIS A 329 13.14 -21.75 -22.60
C HIS A 329 13.77 -23.14 -22.74
N GLY A 330 13.49 -23.86 -23.83
CA GLY A 330 14.08 -25.17 -24.09
C GLY A 330 13.33 -26.11 -25.02
N GLU A 331 12.09 -25.83 -25.42
CA GLU A 331 11.48 -26.61 -26.50
C GLU A 331 11.77 -25.94 -27.85
N VAL A 332 12.91 -26.32 -28.44
CA VAL A 332 13.15 -26.18 -29.88
C VAL A 332 12.16 -27.17 -30.53
N GLY A 333 11.14 -26.62 -31.20
CA GLY A 333 10.22 -27.42 -32.02
C GLY A 333 10.94 -28.10 -33.20
N PRO A 334 10.35 -29.14 -33.75
CA PRO A 334 10.92 -29.98 -34.79
C PRO A 334 11.24 -29.21 -36.08
#